data_a3057e7b71d5e3a82c5f586481b288e0
#
_entry.id   a3057e7b71d5e3a82c5f586481b288e0
#
_cell.length_a   1.000
_cell.length_b   1.000
_cell.length_c   1.000
_cell.angle_alpha   90.00
_cell.angle_beta   90.00
_cell.angle_gamma   90.00
#
_symmetry.space_group_name_H-M   'P 1'
#
loop_
_entity.id
_entity.type
_entity.pdbx_description
1 polymer ?
#
loop_
_entity_poly.entity_id
_entity_poly.type
_entity_poly.pdbx_seq_one_letter_code
_entity_poly.pdbx_strand_id
1 'polypeptide(L)'
;MQLQDTAALVTGGASGLGEATVRHLARQGARVAILDIDRERAGALAKLVGGLALHCDVTDPASAADAIAAARERHGVARVLVNCAGGGKPKRVVGKDGPMPLEDFVKVVNLNLFGGFNMVRLAAADMIAAPPLDGERGVLLFTASAAAFEGQIGQSAYAASKGALVALTLQLAREFAQFGVRAMTVAPGIFETPLMANVSPEVMRALIDSSVYPKRLGHPEEFAELVGHVIGNRFLNGEVIRLDGAVRLAPR
;
A
#
# COMPACT_ATOMS: atom_id res chain seq x y z
N MET A 1 13.79 12.93 -0.81
CA MET A 1 13.23 13.53 0.44
C MET A 1 13.90 12.89 1.64
N GLN A 2 14.24 13.66 2.66
CA GLN A 2 14.68 13.12 3.95
C GLN A 2 13.47 12.85 4.83
N LEU A 3 13.53 11.78 5.64
CA LEU A 3 12.41 11.36 6.48
C LEU A 3 12.36 12.05 7.84
N GLN A 4 13.50 12.54 8.32
CA GLN A 4 13.57 13.25 9.61
C GLN A 4 12.55 14.40 9.66
N ASP A 5 11.69 14.40 10.66
CA ASP A 5 10.61 15.38 10.90
C ASP A 5 9.59 15.52 9.75
N THR A 6 9.58 14.56 8.81
CA THR A 6 8.63 14.54 7.69
C THR A 6 7.33 13.84 8.11
N ALA A 7 6.18 14.46 7.85
CA ALA A 7 4.89 13.85 8.09
C ALA A 7 4.58 12.79 7.01
N ALA A 8 4.17 11.58 7.45
CA ALA A 8 3.87 10.45 6.61
C ALA A 8 2.52 9.82 6.98
N LEU A 9 1.75 9.41 5.97
CA LEU A 9 0.50 8.67 6.10
C LEU A 9 0.72 7.23 5.62
N VAL A 10 0.30 6.25 6.41
CA VAL A 10 0.32 4.83 6.01
C VAL A 10 -1.05 4.23 6.21
N THR A 11 -1.73 3.86 5.12
CA THR A 11 -3.03 3.17 5.19
C THR A 11 -2.83 1.68 5.38
N GLY A 12 -3.76 1.00 6.06
CA GLY A 12 -3.54 -0.40 6.47
C GLY A 12 -2.30 -0.55 7.35
N GLY A 13 -1.98 0.51 8.12
CA GLY A 13 -0.74 0.63 8.87
C GLY A 13 -0.65 -0.20 10.13
N ALA A 14 -1.76 -0.84 10.55
CA ALA A 14 -1.81 -1.60 11.80
C ALA A 14 -1.34 -3.06 11.67
N SER A 15 -0.99 -3.53 10.47
CA SER A 15 -0.55 -4.92 10.27
C SER A 15 0.33 -5.11 9.03
N GLY A 16 1.03 -6.23 8.96
CA GLY A 16 1.76 -6.71 7.78
C GLY A 16 2.71 -5.69 7.16
N LEU A 17 2.62 -5.48 5.85
CA LEU A 17 3.48 -4.55 5.11
C LEU A 17 3.32 -3.11 5.60
N GLY A 18 2.09 -2.71 5.95
CA GLY A 18 1.80 -1.38 6.50
C GLY A 18 2.48 -1.16 7.86
N GLU A 19 2.37 -2.12 8.78
CA GLU A 19 3.03 -2.04 10.09
C GLU A 19 4.56 -1.97 9.95
N ALA A 20 5.15 -2.82 9.10
CA ALA A 20 6.60 -2.78 8.86
C ALA A 20 7.03 -1.42 8.29
N THR A 21 6.23 -0.85 7.37
CA THR A 21 6.44 0.49 6.83
C THR A 21 6.37 1.56 7.92
N VAL A 22 5.34 1.53 8.77
CA VAL A 22 5.21 2.46 9.91
C VAL A 22 6.44 2.41 10.81
N ARG A 23 6.88 1.20 11.20
CA ARG A 23 8.06 1.01 12.05
C ARG A 23 9.34 1.53 11.37
N HIS A 24 9.50 1.27 10.08
CA HIS A 24 10.66 1.73 9.32
C HIS A 24 10.71 3.25 9.23
N LEU A 25 9.61 3.89 8.83
CA LEU A 25 9.55 5.35 8.69
C LEU A 25 9.74 6.07 10.04
N ALA A 26 9.16 5.55 11.11
CA ALA A 26 9.33 6.10 12.45
C ALA A 26 10.80 5.99 12.93
N ARG A 27 11.48 4.86 12.68
CA ARG A 27 12.91 4.72 12.98
C ARG A 27 13.79 5.70 12.21
N GLN A 28 13.35 6.15 11.03
CA GLN A 28 14.01 7.18 10.22
C GLN A 28 13.62 8.62 10.63
N GLY A 29 12.90 8.78 11.74
CA GLY A 29 12.51 10.08 12.28
C GLY A 29 11.26 10.71 11.66
N ALA A 30 10.49 9.98 10.88
CA ALA A 30 9.24 10.50 10.33
C ALA A 30 8.13 10.57 11.41
N ARG A 31 7.28 11.59 11.31
CA ARG A 31 6.05 11.71 12.09
C ARG A 31 4.94 10.93 11.39
N VAL A 32 4.73 9.68 11.80
CA VAL A 32 3.86 8.75 11.09
C VAL A 32 2.44 8.78 11.64
N ALA A 33 1.45 8.99 10.76
CA ALA A 33 0.05 8.72 11.04
C ALA A 33 -0.33 7.34 10.49
N ILE A 34 -0.84 6.50 11.37
CA ILE A 34 -1.26 5.11 11.12
C ILE A 34 -2.76 5.13 10.86
N LEU A 35 -3.15 4.93 9.61
CA LEU A 35 -4.53 4.98 9.16
C LEU A 35 -5.04 3.54 8.99
N ASP A 36 -5.97 3.12 9.85
CA ASP A 36 -6.49 1.75 9.81
C ASP A 36 -7.93 1.70 10.33
N ILE A 37 -8.67 0.68 9.93
CA ILE A 37 -10.00 0.38 10.48
C ILE A 37 -9.88 -0.28 11.87
N ASP A 38 -8.76 -0.96 12.14
CA ASP A 38 -8.46 -1.59 13.44
C ASP A 38 -7.84 -0.57 14.41
N ARG A 39 -8.72 0.10 15.17
CA ARG A 39 -8.33 1.14 16.13
C ARG A 39 -7.41 0.63 17.23
N GLU A 40 -7.62 -0.62 17.67
CA GLU A 40 -6.88 -1.20 18.79
C GLU A 40 -5.43 -1.46 18.38
N ARG A 41 -5.21 -2.17 17.27
CA ARG A 41 -3.87 -2.44 16.75
C ARG A 41 -3.14 -1.18 16.35
N ALA A 42 -3.81 -0.26 15.66
CA ALA A 42 -3.22 1.03 15.30
C ALA A 42 -2.80 1.82 16.55
N GLY A 43 -3.64 1.86 17.59
CA GLY A 43 -3.34 2.51 18.86
C GLY A 43 -2.16 1.88 19.62
N ALA A 44 -2.09 0.55 19.64
CA ALA A 44 -0.97 -0.17 20.23
C ALA A 44 0.35 0.13 19.50
N LEU A 45 0.33 0.08 18.17
CA LEU A 45 1.50 0.39 17.35
C LEU A 45 1.94 1.85 17.49
N ALA A 46 0.99 2.79 17.51
CA ALA A 46 1.28 4.21 17.68
C ALA A 46 2.04 4.49 18.99
N LYS A 47 1.65 3.86 20.09
CA LYS A 47 2.37 3.96 21.37
C LYS A 47 3.80 3.46 21.29
N LEU A 48 4.04 2.37 20.53
CA LEU A 48 5.37 1.78 20.38
C LEU A 48 6.32 2.65 19.55
N VAL A 49 5.79 3.33 18.52
CA VAL A 49 6.62 4.07 17.57
C VAL A 49 6.58 5.59 17.78
N GLY A 50 5.81 6.08 18.74
CA GLY A 50 5.58 7.52 18.93
C GLY A 50 4.77 8.16 17.80
N GLY A 51 3.92 7.38 17.12
CA GLY A 51 3.09 7.80 16.00
C GLY A 51 1.69 8.26 16.42
N LEU A 52 0.84 8.52 15.43
CA LEU A 52 -0.55 8.93 15.59
C LEU A 52 -1.47 7.85 14.98
N ALA A 53 -2.32 7.24 15.78
CA ALA A 53 -3.33 6.30 15.29
C ALA A 53 -4.63 7.02 14.93
N LEU A 54 -5.14 6.81 13.73
CA LEU A 54 -6.38 7.38 13.23
C LEU A 54 -7.24 6.30 12.60
N HIS A 55 -8.52 6.26 12.98
CA HIS A 55 -9.47 5.40 12.29
C HIS A 55 -9.68 5.91 10.86
N CYS A 56 -9.56 5.02 9.90
CA CYS A 56 -9.74 5.38 8.50
C CYS A 56 -10.27 4.16 7.71
N ASP A 57 -11.50 4.26 7.24
CA ASP A 57 -12.00 3.43 6.15
C ASP A 57 -11.67 4.15 4.84
N VAL A 58 -10.71 3.64 4.08
CA VAL A 58 -10.28 4.24 2.82
C VAL A 58 -11.38 4.25 1.76
N THR A 59 -12.39 3.39 1.90
CA THR A 59 -13.55 3.30 0.98
C THR A 59 -14.63 4.34 1.26
N ASP A 60 -14.58 4.97 2.43
CA ASP A 60 -15.48 6.05 2.83
C ASP A 60 -14.79 7.41 2.64
N PRO A 61 -15.28 8.26 1.73
CA PRO A 61 -14.70 9.58 1.47
C PRO A 61 -14.65 10.49 2.71
N ALA A 62 -15.65 10.44 3.59
CA ALA A 62 -15.69 11.27 4.79
C ALA A 62 -14.66 10.78 5.80
N SER A 63 -14.60 9.46 6.09
CA SER A 63 -13.61 8.86 6.97
C SER A 63 -12.18 9.17 6.54
N ALA A 64 -11.90 9.08 5.23
CA ALA A 64 -10.58 9.39 4.68
C ALA A 64 -10.22 10.88 4.83
N ALA A 65 -11.17 11.78 4.55
CA ALA A 65 -10.97 13.22 4.68
C ALA A 65 -10.71 13.63 6.14
N ASP A 66 -11.49 13.11 7.08
CA ASP A 66 -11.35 13.37 8.50
C ASP A 66 -10.00 12.88 9.03
N ALA A 67 -9.58 11.67 8.62
CA ALA A 67 -8.30 11.11 9.03
C ALA A 67 -7.11 11.94 8.51
N ILE A 68 -7.14 12.39 7.24
CA ILE A 68 -6.10 13.24 6.68
C ILE A 68 -6.08 14.61 7.36
N ALA A 69 -7.25 15.20 7.64
CA ALA A 69 -7.34 16.48 8.33
C ALA A 69 -6.75 16.39 9.76
N ALA A 70 -7.10 15.36 10.51
CA ALA A 70 -6.56 15.12 11.86
C ALA A 70 -5.04 14.87 11.84
N ALA A 71 -4.54 14.11 10.86
CA ALA A 71 -3.10 13.92 10.67
C ALA A 71 -2.38 15.25 10.38
N ARG A 72 -2.95 16.06 9.49
CA ARG A 72 -2.42 17.39 9.13
C ARG A 72 -2.38 18.34 10.33
N GLU A 73 -3.43 18.36 11.13
CA GLU A 73 -3.48 19.20 12.35
C GLU A 73 -2.36 18.82 13.33
N ARG A 74 -2.08 17.52 13.49
CA ARG A 74 -1.10 17.04 14.46
C ARG A 74 0.33 17.05 13.96
N HIS A 75 0.56 16.66 12.70
CA HIS A 75 1.89 16.42 12.12
C HIS A 75 2.29 17.45 11.04
N GLY A 76 1.36 18.32 10.63
CA GLY A 76 1.52 19.15 9.44
C GLY A 76 1.17 18.40 8.16
N VAL A 77 1.30 19.06 7.02
CA VAL A 77 1.01 18.45 5.71
C VAL A 77 1.89 17.25 5.47
N ALA A 78 1.27 16.10 5.20
CA ALA A 78 2.00 14.88 4.87
C ALA A 78 2.74 15.03 3.53
N ARG A 79 3.98 14.57 3.51
CA ARG A 79 4.84 14.55 2.31
C ARG A 79 4.99 13.14 1.74
N VAL A 80 4.53 12.16 2.48
CA VAL A 80 4.58 10.76 2.10
C VAL A 80 3.20 10.15 2.34
N LEU A 81 2.67 9.46 1.32
CA LEU A 81 1.52 8.58 1.45
C LEU A 81 1.93 7.19 0.99
N VAL A 82 1.77 6.19 1.85
CA VAL A 82 1.95 4.77 1.50
C VAL A 82 0.62 4.06 1.63
N ASN A 83 0.05 3.62 0.50
CA ASN A 83 -1.20 2.88 0.46
C ASN A 83 -0.93 1.38 0.63
N CYS A 84 -1.08 0.86 1.85
CA CYS A 84 -1.00 -0.56 2.16
C CYS A 84 -2.38 -1.19 2.44
N ALA A 85 -3.42 -0.38 2.66
CA ALA A 85 -4.78 -0.89 2.81
C ALA A 85 -5.20 -1.64 1.54
N GLY A 86 -5.63 -2.89 1.70
CA GLY A 86 -6.02 -3.73 0.57
C GLY A 86 -6.15 -5.19 0.95
N GLY A 87 -6.66 -5.96 0.01
CA GLY A 87 -6.86 -7.41 0.17
C GLY A 87 -7.99 -7.91 -0.71
N GLY A 88 -8.31 -9.19 -0.57
CA GLY A 88 -9.41 -9.82 -1.28
C GLY A 88 -9.44 -11.32 -1.00
N LYS A 89 -10.64 -11.91 -0.96
CA LYS A 89 -10.79 -13.36 -0.87
C LYS A 89 -10.89 -13.93 -2.28
N PRO A 90 -10.16 -15.02 -2.60
CA PRO A 90 -10.26 -15.68 -3.88
C PRO A 90 -11.69 -16.19 -4.13
N LYS A 91 -12.23 -15.90 -5.31
CA LYS A 91 -13.53 -16.42 -5.77
C LYS A 91 -13.50 -16.59 -7.30
N ARG A 92 -13.92 -17.74 -7.79
CA ARG A 92 -13.99 -18.00 -9.24
C ARG A 92 -15.09 -17.19 -9.88
N VAL A 93 -14.88 -16.73 -11.12
CA VAL A 93 -15.88 -16.03 -11.92
C VAL A 93 -17.14 -16.87 -12.09
N VAL A 94 -16.94 -18.18 -12.33
CA VAL A 94 -18.02 -19.18 -12.29
C VAL A 94 -17.60 -20.29 -11.34
N GLY A 95 -18.35 -20.46 -10.26
CA GLY A 95 -18.19 -21.50 -9.26
C GLY A 95 -19.17 -22.64 -9.43
N LYS A 96 -19.23 -23.54 -8.43
CA LYS A 96 -20.19 -24.66 -8.41
C LYS A 96 -21.64 -24.15 -8.30
N ASP A 97 -21.83 -23.02 -7.62
CA ASP A 97 -23.17 -22.44 -7.34
C ASP A 97 -23.58 -21.39 -8.38
N GLY A 98 -22.85 -21.29 -9.50
CA GLY A 98 -23.13 -20.34 -10.56
C GLY A 98 -22.12 -19.18 -10.66
N PRO A 99 -22.51 -18.08 -11.30
CA PRO A 99 -21.65 -16.91 -11.48
C PRO A 99 -21.37 -16.21 -10.13
N MET A 100 -20.17 -15.63 -10.02
CA MET A 100 -19.83 -14.79 -8.87
C MET A 100 -20.78 -13.60 -8.77
N PRO A 101 -21.38 -13.31 -7.60
CA PRO A 101 -22.10 -12.08 -7.38
C PRO A 101 -21.24 -10.87 -7.72
N LEU A 102 -21.79 -9.91 -8.48
CA LEU A 102 -21.03 -8.73 -8.90
C LEU A 102 -20.55 -7.90 -7.72
N GLU A 103 -21.28 -7.93 -6.61
CA GLU A 103 -20.95 -7.23 -5.36
C GLU A 103 -19.62 -7.71 -4.77
N ASP A 104 -19.27 -8.99 -4.91
CA ASP A 104 -17.99 -9.53 -4.44
C ASP A 104 -16.82 -8.95 -5.24
N PHE A 105 -17.01 -8.78 -6.56
CA PHE A 105 -16.05 -8.11 -7.42
C PHE A 105 -15.89 -6.64 -7.03
N VAL A 106 -17.02 -5.93 -6.96
CA VAL A 106 -17.09 -4.50 -6.61
C VAL A 106 -16.43 -4.24 -5.26
N LYS A 107 -16.69 -5.08 -4.25
CA LYS A 107 -16.12 -4.92 -2.90
C LYS A 107 -14.59 -4.95 -2.91
N VAL A 108 -13.98 -5.86 -3.67
CA VAL A 108 -12.52 -5.96 -3.77
C VAL A 108 -11.94 -4.77 -4.53
N VAL A 109 -12.58 -4.37 -5.63
CA VAL A 109 -12.16 -3.20 -6.42
C VAL A 109 -12.31 -1.92 -5.60
N ASN A 110 -13.41 -1.78 -4.85
CA ASN A 110 -13.65 -0.62 -3.99
C ASN A 110 -12.53 -0.45 -2.95
N LEU A 111 -12.16 -1.53 -2.26
CA LEU A 111 -11.09 -1.47 -1.27
C LEU A 111 -9.74 -1.13 -1.90
N ASN A 112 -9.31 -1.89 -2.91
CA ASN A 112 -7.94 -1.79 -3.42
C ASN A 112 -7.73 -0.58 -4.33
N LEU A 113 -8.69 -0.30 -5.24
CA LEU A 113 -8.55 0.75 -6.25
C LEU A 113 -9.16 2.07 -5.78
N PHE A 114 -10.47 2.07 -5.49
CA PHE A 114 -11.14 3.32 -5.12
C PHE A 114 -10.64 3.85 -3.77
N GLY A 115 -10.41 2.97 -2.78
CA GLY A 115 -9.81 3.36 -1.51
C GLY A 115 -8.43 3.97 -1.67
N GLY A 116 -7.54 3.32 -2.45
CA GLY A 116 -6.20 3.86 -2.73
C GLY A 116 -6.25 5.19 -3.47
N PHE A 117 -7.11 5.31 -4.49
CA PHE A 117 -7.28 6.57 -5.23
C PHE A 117 -7.89 7.68 -4.35
N ASN A 118 -8.85 7.33 -3.48
CA ASN A 118 -9.45 8.27 -2.54
C ASN A 118 -8.40 8.91 -1.62
N MET A 119 -7.47 8.12 -1.09
CA MET A 119 -6.37 8.64 -0.29
C MET A 119 -5.41 9.51 -1.12
N VAL A 120 -5.09 9.09 -2.34
CA VAL A 120 -4.19 9.85 -3.23
C VAL A 120 -4.76 11.22 -3.58
N ARG A 121 -6.03 11.32 -4.01
CA ARG A 121 -6.63 12.61 -4.39
C ARG A 121 -6.64 13.63 -3.23
N LEU A 122 -6.84 13.16 -2.00
CA LEU A 122 -6.86 14.01 -0.81
C LEU A 122 -5.45 14.42 -0.38
N ALA A 123 -4.53 13.46 -0.25
CA ALA A 123 -3.14 13.75 0.13
C ALA A 123 -2.41 14.60 -0.92
N ALA A 124 -2.63 14.33 -2.22
CA ALA A 124 -2.04 15.12 -3.30
C ALA A 124 -2.51 16.57 -3.27
N ALA A 125 -3.80 16.83 -3.00
CA ALA A 125 -4.33 18.19 -2.87
C ALA A 125 -3.61 18.98 -1.77
N ASP A 126 -3.42 18.36 -0.60
CA ASP A 126 -2.67 18.98 0.50
C ASP A 126 -1.19 19.20 0.16
N MET A 127 -0.54 18.21 -0.51
CA MET A 127 0.86 18.31 -0.95
C MET A 127 1.06 19.45 -1.94
N ILE A 128 0.16 19.58 -2.93
CA ILE A 128 0.21 20.61 -3.97
C ILE A 128 0.02 22.01 -3.38
N ALA A 129 -0.87 22.18 -2.41
CA ALA A 129 -1.12 23.45 -1.73
C ALA A 129 0.03 23.90 -0.83
N ALA A 130 0.86 22.98 -0.37
CA ALA A 130 1.96 23.28 0.54
C ALA A 130 3.22 23.76 -0.18
N PRO A 131 4.09 24.57 0.45
CA PRO A 131 5.37 24.96 -0.14
C PRO A 131 6.26 23.72 -0.35
N PRO A 132 7.12 23.71 -1.40
CA PRO A 132 8.05 22.61 -1.59
C PRO A 132 9.12 22.56 -0.49
N LEU A 133 9.62 21.36 -0.19
CA LEU A 133 10.79 21.09 0.61
C LEU A 133 11.91 20.61 -0.32
N ASP A 134 12.99 21.34 -0.45
CA ASP A 134 14.07 21.05 -1.41
C ASP A 134 13.57 20.80 -2.85
N GLY A 135 12.57 21.54 -3.32
CA GLY A 135 12.01 21.40 -4.66
C GLY A 135 11.03 20.22 -4.84
N GLU A 136 10.75 19.44 -3.81
CA GLU A 136 9.78 18.34 -3.81
C GLU A 136 8.62 18.63 -2.86
N ARG A 137 7.37 18.32 -3.26
CA ARG A 137 6.20 18.46 -2.38
C ARG A 137 5.75 17.16 -1.76
N GLY A 138 6.02 16.03 -2.39
CA GLY A 138 5.65 14.75 -1.81
C GLY A 138 5.87 13.55 -2.73
N VAL A 139 5.61 12.37 -2.17
CA VAL A 139 5.62 11.10 -2.87
C VAL A 139 4.43 10.25 -2.46
N LEU A 140 3.76 9.67 -3.44
CA LEU A 140 2.60 8.80 -3.33
C LEU A 140 3.02 7.39 -3.74
N LEU A 141 2.83 6.41 -2.85
CA LEU A 141 3.14 5.02 -3.12
C LEU A 141 1.88 4.17 -3.06
N PHE A 142 1.70 3.32 -4.08
CA PHE A 142 0.74 2.24 -4.05
C PHE A 142 1.41 0.90 -3.76
N THR A 143 0.68 0.03 -3.10
CA THR A 143 1.01 -1.40 -2.97
C THR A 143 0.15 -2.19 -3.96
N ALA A 144 0.74 -2.55 -5.11
CA ALA A 144 0.13 -3.45 -6.07
C ALA A 144 0.30 -4.92 -5.63
N SER A 145 0.64 -5.80 -6.53
CA SER A 145 0.94 -7.23 -6.29
C SER A 145 1.55 -7.84 -7.55
N ALA A 146 2.30 -8.93 -7.43
CA ALA A 146 2.63 -9.79 -8.55
C ALA A 146 1.38 -10.26 -9.32
N ALA A 147 0.23 -10.40 -8.62
CA ALA A 147 -1.05 -10.74 -9.24
C ALA A 147 -1.57 -9.71 -10.25
N ALA A 148 -1.02 -8.50 -10.27
CA ALA A 148 -1.32 -7.49 -11.30
C ALA A 148 -0.80 -7.92 -12.68
N PHE A 149 0.21 -8.79 -12.73
CA PHE A 149 0.89 -9.26 -13.94
C PHE A 149 0.57 -10.73 -14.25
N GLU A 150 0.45 -11.54 -13.19
CA GLU A 150 0.19 -12.99 -13.30
C GLU A 150 -1.06 -13.34 -12.47
N GLY A 151 -2.23 -13.02 -13.01
CA GLY A 151 -3.51 -13.32 -12.35
C GLY A 151 -3.71 -14.83 -12.18
N GLN A 152 -4.07 -15.23 -10.95
CA GLN A 152 -4.37 -16.63 -10.64
C GLN A 152 -5.87 -16.93 -10.73
N ILE A 153 -6.22 -18.20 -10.87
CA ILE A 153 -7.62 -18.64 -10.85
C ILE A 153 -8.27 -18.23 -9.53
N GLY A 154 -9.42 -17.56 -9.63
CA GLY A 154 -10.14 -17.04 -8.48
C GLY A 154 -9.74 -15.62 -8.03
N GLN A 155 -8.78 -14.99 -8.67
CA GLN A 155 -8.31 -13.67 -8.29
C GLN A 155 -8.71 -12.54 -9.26
N SER A 156 -9.77 -12.71 -10.04
CA SER A 156 -10.17 -11.74 -11.08
C SER A 156 -10.33 -10.30 -10.55
N ALA A 157 -11.05 -10.11 -9.45
CA ALA A 157 -11.26 -8.79 -8.85
C ALA A 157 -9.96 -8.21 -8.27
N TYR A 158 -9.16 -9.06 -7.61
CA TYR A 158 -7.88 -8.65 -7.03
C TYR A 158 -6.87 -8.28 -8.11
N ALA A 159 -6.68 -9.14 -9.11
CA ALA A 159 -5.77 -8.86 -10.22
C ALA A 159 -6.18 -7.61 -11.00
N ALA A 160 -7.47 -7.44 -11.29
CA ALA A 160 -7.98 -6.24 -11.95
C ALA A 160 -7.71 -4.97 -11.13
N SER A 161 -7.98 -4.99 -9.81
CA SER A 161 -7.74 -3.83 -8.95
C SER A 161 -6.25 -3.48 -8.83
N LYS A 162 -5.37 -4.48 -8.70
CA LYS A 162 -3.92 -4.28 -8.60
C LYS A 162 -3.30 -3.90 -9.95
N GLY A 163 -3.82 -4.41 -11.07
CA GLY A 163 -3.45 -3.98 -12.42
C GLY A 163 -3.83 -2.52 -12.70
N ALA A 164 -4.98 -2.07 -12.20
CA ALA A 164 -5.39 -0.67 -12.29
C ALA A 164 -4.43 0.27 -11.55
N LEU A 165 -3.89 -0.11 -10.37
CA LEU A 165 -2.88 0.68 -9.66
C LEU A 165 -1.58 0.79 -10.47
N VAL A 166 -1.17 -0.28 -11.16
CA VAL A 166 -0.03 -0.26 -12.09
C VAL A 166 -0.25 0.76 -13.20
N ALA A 167 -1.44 0.75 -13.83
CA ALA A 167 -1.78 1.70 -14.90
C ALA A 167 -1.83 3.15 -14.42
N LEU A 168 -2.35 3.40 -13.21
CA LEU A 168 -2.44 4.75 -12.63
C LEU A 168 -1.07 5.37 -12.32
N THR A 169 -0.05 4.56 -12.04
CA THR A 169 1.25 5.04 -11.55
C THR A 169 1.88 6.08 -12.45
N LEU A 170 2.07 5.76 -13.73
CA LEU A 170 2.68 6.69 -14.69
C LEU A 170 1.77 7.89 -14.99
N GLN A 171 0.46 7.67 -15.06
CA GLN A 171 -0.52 8.73 -15.29
C GLN A 171 -0.45 9.79 -14.19
N LEU A 172 -0.48 9.37 -12.91
CA LEU A 172 -0.38 10.29 -11.77
C LEU A 172 0.98 10.96 -11.67
N ALA A 173 2.07 10.24 -11.98
CA ALA A 173 3.40 10.82 -12.01
C ALA A 173 3.50 11.96 -13.03
N ARG A 174 2.89 11.81 -14.22
CA ARG A 174 2.82 12.85 -15.25
C ARG A 174 1.96 14.04 -14.83
N GLU A 175 0.79 13.76 -14.26
CA GLU A 175 -0.16 14.80 -13.84
C GLU A 175 0.43 15.68 -12.71
N PHE A 176 1.13 15.06 -11.76
CA PHE A 176 1.65 15.75 -10.60
C PHE A 176 3.08 16.28 -10.75
N ALA A 177 3.77 15.96 -11.85
CA ALA A 177 5.16 16.38 -12.09
C ALA A 177 5.36 17.89 -11.96
N GLN A 178 4.45 18.68 -12.55
CA GLN A 178 4.50 20.15 -12.49
C GLN A 178 4.45 20.72 -11.08
N PHE A 179 3.92 19.94 -10.13
CA PHE A 179 3.81 20.32 -8.71
C PHE A 179 4.94 19.77 -7.85
N GLY A 180 5.83 18.95 -8.41
CA GLY A 180 6.90 18.31 -7.66
C GLY A 180 6.39 17.20 -6.71
N VAL A 181 5.33 16.48 -7.11
CA VAL A 181 4.83 15.29 -6.41
C VAL A 181 5.09 14.06 -7.29
N ARG A 182 5.72 13.04 -6.72
CA ARG A 182 6.02 11.77 -7.39
C ARG A 182 4.94 10.72 -7.11
N ALA A 183 4.77 9.80 -8.04
CA ALA A 183 3.93 8.61 -7.86
C ALA A 183 4.72 7.35 -8.21
N MET A 184 4.69 6.37 -7.33
CA MET A 184 5.39 5.10 -7.47
C MET A 184 4.49 3.94 -7.05
N THR A 185 4.79 2.76 -7.53
CA THR A 185 4.11 1.53 -7.08
C THR A 185 5.14 0.45 -6.76
N VAL A 186 4.95 -0.23 -5.64
CA VAL A 186 5.65 -1.48 -5.35
C VAL A 186 4.67 -2.63 -5.58
N ALA A 187 5.11 -3.65 -6.31
CA ALA A 187 4.34 -4.87 -6.56
C ALA A 187 5.01 -6.05 -5.82
N PRO A 188 4.62 -6.31 -4.56
CA PRO A 188 5.17 -7.41 -3.79
C PRO A 188 4.74 -8.77 -4.35
N GLY A 189 5.62 -9.76 -4.19
CA GLY A 189 5.31 -11.16 -4.32
C GLY A 189 4.61 -11.70 -3.07
N ILE A 190 5.12 -12.79 -2.54
CA ILE A 190 4.53 -13.46 -1.37
C ILE A 190 5.36 -13.10 -0.14
N PHE A 191 4.72 -12.46 0.83
CA PHE A 191 5.34 -11.96 2.06
C PHE A 191 4.75 -12.61 3.31
N GLU A 192 5.55 -12.72 4.35
CA GLU A 192 5.12 -13.14 5.69
C GLU A 192 4.23 -12.07 6.32
N THR A 193 2.93 -12.21 6.13
CA THR A 193 1.93 -11.28 6.68
C THR A 193 0.87 -12.05 7.44
N PRO A 194 0.06 -11.40 8.29
CA PRO A 194 -1.05 -12.06 8.96
C PRO A 194 -2.03 -12.78 8.02
N LEU A 195 -2.11 -12.38 6.75
CA LEU A 195 -2.87 -13.11 5.73
C LEU A 195 -2.38 -14.56 5.55
N MET A 196 -1.10 -14.83 5.81
CA MET A 196 -0.48 -16.15 5.67
C MET A 196 -0.66 -17.04 6.91
N ALA A 197 -1.15 -16.50 8.03
CA ALA A 197 -1.24 -17.24 9.30
C ALA A 197 -2.15 -18.48 9.26
N ASN A 198 -3.13 -18.51 8.35
CA ASN A 198 -4.09 -19.61 8.20
C ASN A 198 -3.84 -20.50 6.98
N VAL A 199 -2.67 -20.37 6.36
CA VAL A 199 -2.30 -21.17 5.18
C VAL A 199 -1.77 -22.52 5.63
N SER A 200 -2.24 -23.61 4.99
CA SER A 200 -1.77 -24.96 5.35
C SER A 200 -0.26 -25.14 5.06
N PRO A 201 0.43 -26.02 5.82
CA PRO A 201 1.86 -26.27 5.59
C PRO A 201 2.21 -26.71 4.15
N GLU A 202 1.32 -27.40 3.47
CA GLU A 202 1.50 -27.82 2.09
C GLU A 202 1.47 -26.63 1.13
N VAL A 203 0.46 -25.76 1.28
CA VAL A 203 0.35 -24.54 0.48
C VAL A 203 1.51 -23.61 0.78
N MET A 204 1.91 -23.49 2.05
CA MET A 204 3.08 -22.68 2.45
C MET A 204 4.36 -23.18 1.75
N ARG A 205 4.60 -24.49 1.71
CA ARG A 205 5.73 -25.06 0.98
C ARG A 205 5.67 -24.74 -0.51
N ALA A 206 4.51 -24.93 -1.15
CA ALA A 206 4.34 -24.61 -2.56
C ALA A 206 4.61 -23.12 -2.88
N LEU A 207 4.20 -22.21 -1.98
CA LEU A 207 4.49 -20.79 -2.10
C LEU A 207 5.98 -20.50 -1.99
N ILE A 208 6.69 -21.10 -1.02
CA ILE A 208 8.15 -20.97 -0.86
C ILE A 208 8.87 -21.54 -2.09
N ASP A 209 8.46 -22.70 -2.57
CA ASP A 209 9.06 -23.36 -3.74
C ASP A 209 8.85 -22.55 -5.04
N SER A 210 7.81 -21.74 -5.12
CA SER A 210 7.57 -20.84 -6.25
C SER A 210 8.56 -19.66 -6.30
N SER A 211 9.16 -19.29 -5.18
CA SER A 211 10.21 -18.26 -5.15
C SER A 211 11.48 -18.79 -5.78
N VAL A 212 12.08 -18.00 -6.68
CA VAL A 212 13.33 -18.42 -7.33
C VAL A 212 14.50 -18.24 -6.38
N TYR A 213 14.66 -17.05 -5.81
CA TYR A 213 15.66 -16.71 -4.81
C TYR A 213 15.29 -15.40 -4.11
N PRO A 214 15.41 -15.34 -2.78
CA PRO A 214 15.73 -16.43 -1.85
C PRO A 214 14.57 -17.43 -1.71
N LYS A 215 14.86 -18.68 -1.28
CA LYS A 215 13.88 -19.76 -1.08
C LYS A 215 13.12 -19.58 0.25
N ARG A 216 12.36 -18.51 0.35
CA ARG A 216 11.51 -18.14 1.48
C ARG A 216 10.47 -17.11 1.05
N LEU A 217 9.52 -16.83 1.90
CA LEU A 217 8.67 -15.65 1.76
C LEU A 217 9.49 -14.36 1.98
N GLY A 218 9.04 -13.26 1.40
CA GLY A 218 9.60 -11.94 1.71
C GLY A 218 9.28 -11.54 3.15
N HIS A 219 10.22 -10.93 3.84
CA HIS A 219 9.97 -10.33 5.15
C HIS A 219 9.36 -8.93 4.96
N PRO A 220 8.32 -8.55 5.74
CA PRO A 220 7.69 -7.23 5.64
C PRO A 220 8.68 -6.05 5.71
N GLU A 221 9.79 -6.23 6.42
CA GLU A 221 10.86 -5.25 6.54
C GLU A 221 11.54 -4.96 5.19
N GLU A 222 11.68 -5.97 4.31
CA GLU A 222 12.28 -5.80 2.97
C GLU A 222 11.39 -4.90 2.08
N PHE A 223 10.06 -4.99 2.25
CA PHE A 223 9.14 -4.06 1.62
C PHE A 223 9.31 -2.64 2.17
N ALA A 224 9.39 -2.51 3.49
CA ALA A 224 9.53 -1.22 4.15
C ALA A 224 10.86 -0.52 3.80
N GLU A 225 11.95 -1.27 3.67
CA GLU A 225 13.26 -0.77 3.21
C GLU A 225 13.18 -0.24 1.78
N LEU A 226 12.51 -0.97 0.86
CA LEU A 226 12.31 -0.49 -0.50
C LEU A 226 11.46 0.78 -0.52
N VAL A 227 10.40 0.87 0.29
CA VAL A 227 9.59 2.09 0.44
C VAL A 227 10.47 3.25 0.90
N GLY A 228 11.32 3.06 1.91
CA GLY A 228 12.28 4.06 2.38
C GLY A 228 13.24 4.51 1.27
N HIS A 229 13.76 3.56 0.47
CA HIS A 229 14.61 3.86 -0.67
C HIS A 229 13.87 4.70 -1.74
N VAL A 230 12.64 4.33 -2.08
CA VAL A 230 11.81 5.08 -3.06
C VAL A 230 11.56 6.50 -2.59
N ILE A 231 11.31 6.71 -1.30
CA ILE A 231 11.11 8.05 -0.73
C ILE A 231 12.40 8.87 -0.86
N GLY A 232 13.55 8.29 -0.51
CA GLY A 232 14.86 8.96 -0.55
C GLY A 232 15.37 9.24 -1.97
N ASN A 233 15.11 8.34 -2.91
CA ASN A 233 15.61 8.43 -4.28
C ASN A 233 14.67 9.22 -5.19
N ARG A 234 14.93 10.51 -5.35
CA ARG A 234 14.08 11.45 -6.09
C ARG A 234 13.99 11.17 -7.60
N PHE A 235 14.89 10.40 -8.17
CA PHE A 235 14.84 10.05 -9.59
C PHE A 235 13.86 8.92 -9.90
N LEU A 236 13.37 8.21 -8.87
CA LEU A 236 12.31 7.22 -9.01
C LEU A 236 10.95 7.93 -9.09
N ASN A 237 10.32 7.90 -10.27
CA ASN A 237 8.99 8.46 -10.50
C ASN A 237 8.30 7.74 -11.66
N GLY A 238 7.03 7.43 -11.51
CA GLY A 238 6.18 6.85 -12.55
C GLY A 238 6.42 5.36 -12.83
N GLU A 239 7.14 4.65 -11.96
CA GLU A 239 7.56 3.27 -12.20
C GLU A 239 6.90 2.31 -11.19
N VAL A 240 6.83 1.05 -11.60
CA VAL A 240 6.36 -0.08 -10.81
C VAL A 240 7.53 -1.02 -10.52
N ILE A 241 7.89 -1.14 -9.26
CA ILE A 241 8.99 -2.02 -8.83
C ILE A 241 8.41 -3.33 -8.31
N ARG A 242 8.72 -4.45 -8.98
CA ARG A 242 8.43 -5.79 -8.47
C ARG A 242 9.41 -6.15 -7.36
N LEU A 243 8.87 -6.54 -6.21
CA LEU A 243 9.65 -7.04 -5.07
C LEU A 243 9.13 -8.45 -4.74
N ASP A 244 9.62 -9.46 -5.46
CA ASP A 244 8.94 -10.74 -5.52
C ASP A 244 9.87 -11.97 -5.55
N GLY A 245 11.18 -11.81 -5.34
CA GLY A 245 12.13 -12.93 -5.38
C GLY A 245 12.11 -13.69 -6.71
N ALA A 246 11.80 -12.99 -7.81
CA ALA A 246 11.61 -13.52 -9.16
C ALA A 246 10.45 -14.54 -9.27
N VAL A 247 9.49 -14.53 -8.36
CA VAL A 247 8.27 -15.33 -8.44
C VAL A 247 7.51 -14.98 -9.72
N ARG A 248 7.02 -16.03 -10.38
CA ARG A 248 5.96 -15.92 -11.39
C ARG A 248 4.82 -16.82 -10.93
N LEU A 249 3.69 -16.19 -10.59
CA LEU A 249 2.58 -16.93 -10.00
C LEU A 249 2.03 -17.95 -10.98
N ALA A 250 1.98 -19.21 -10.55
CA ALA A 250 1.34 -20.26 -11.32
C ALA A 250 -0.17 -20.00 -11.43
N PRO A 251 -0.85 -20.51 -12.48
CA PRO A 251 -2.29 -20.32 -12.65
C PRO A 251 -3.14 -20.86 -11.47
N ARG A 252 -2.57 -21.81 -10.70
CA ARG A 252 -3.18 -22.47 -9.52
C ARG A 252 -2.15 -22.62 -8.41
#